data_a91f295288ea38e2ed48efa60996f426
#
_entry.id   a91f295288ea38e2ed48efa60996f426
#
_cell.length_a   1.000
_cell.length_b   1.000
_cell.length_c   1.000
_cell.angle_alpha   90.00
_cell.angle_beta   90.00
_cell.angle_gamma   90.00
#
_symmetry.space_group_name_H-M   'P 1'
#
loop_
_entity.id
_entity.type
_entity.pdbx_description
1 polymer ?
#
loop_
_entity_poly.entity_id
_entity_poly.type
_entity_poly.pdbx_seq_one_letter_code
_entity_poly.pdbx_strand_id
1 'polypeptide(L)'
;MPSTLLSLSIPALLIIYVFLYRRFKHRPPLPPGPKGLPIIGDVISAISPKTVGDMDQPDWARYLDLGKKYNSDLIHINVLGDHTIVLNSVKATDELLERRSALYSDRPRFAMVNDLIGWDWNFGTMPYSNEWRLHRRTFHQDFQPSAVLAYRPVVLRSTSVLLERLAATISDLSPTAHVEHNDLKYHVHNHAGSIILRIVYGMTTQEELDDYAKMAALAAESMNESLNHGTFFVDYFPILKYIPAWVPGATFKRKAKTWAPTVANLVNRPWEKVKRSFASGTAIPCIATKHLEKLSNGGDQPQSGDQDQHEDMEEVYRSTTGVAYFAASDTTVSLVMTAIFVLSHHPEIQAKAHKELDSVVGNSRLPDFSDRSDLPYLEAIFKEVQRMYPVSPVGNTHRATADDVYEGYFIPNGTSVIGNIWAVLHDPEAYRDPLKFNPDRFMVKDSEQPPSPELYAFGFGRRICPGKHLALETTWLAIACLLATCDISRPHGADSKKEIHPITDFTIGLTVHPQPFNVRIIPRTPTALKLMKNGYPSEDM
;
A
#
# COMPACT_ATOMS: atom_id res chain seq x y z
N MET A 1 37.47 52.43 9.98
CA MET A 1 36.34 52.06 9.09
C MET A 1 35.56 50.77 9.45
N PRO A 2 35.52 50.26 10.72
CA PRO A 2 34.59 49.15 11.05
C PRO A 2 33.28 49.60 11.69
N SER A 3 33.12 50.84 12.12
CA SER A 3 31.93 51.31 12.84
C SER A 3 30.70 51.65 11.95
N THR A 4 30.91 51.94 10.68
CA THR A 4 29.85 52.28 9.73
C THR A 4 29.12 51.07 9.15
N LEU A 5 29.74 49.89 9.10
CA LEU A 5 29.09 48.63 8.67
C LEU A 5 28.15 48.06 9.74
N LEU A 6 28.49 48.27 11.04
CA LEU A 6 27.61 47.86 12.15
C LEU A 6 26.38 48.76 12.28
N SER A 7 26.46 50.04 11.94
CA SER A 7 25.34 50.98 12.06
C SER A 7 24.27 50.82 10.97
N LEU A 8 24.61 50.25 9.83
CA LEU A 8 23.66 49.92 8.74
C LEU A 8 22.99 48.53 8.90
N SER A 9 23.62 47.63 9.65
CA SER A 9 23.08 46.27 9.85
C SER A 9 21.89 46.24 10.84
N ILE A 10 21.88 47.09 11.85
CA ILE A 10 20.79 47.13 12.86
C ILE A 10 19.46 47.61 12.24
N PRO A 11 19.38 48.71 11.48
CA PRO A 11 18.15 49.12 10.80
C PRO A 11 17.66 48.09 9.78
N ALA A 12 18.57 47.47 9.04
CA ALA A 12 18.21 46.42 8.08
C ALA A 12 17.60 45.19 8.78
N LEU A 13 18.21 44.75 9.88
CA LEU A 13 17.67 43.68 10.71
C LEU A 13 16.30 44.03 11.33
N LEU A 14 16.14 45.29 11.76
CA LEU A 14 14.86 45.79 12.29
C LEU A 14 13.79 45.86 11.21
N ILE A 15 14.10 46.29 10.00
CA ILE A 15 13.18 46.29 8.86
C ILE A 15 12.80 44.87 8.49
N ILE A 16 13.75 43.96 8.42
CA ILE A 16 13.49 42.53 8.18
C ILE A 16 12.63 41.95 9.29
N TYR A 17 12.94 42.26 10.55
CA TYR A 17 12.14 41.83 11.71
C TYR A 17 10.71 42.38 11.65
N VAL A 18 10.52 43.67 11.38
CA VAL A 18 9.20 44.30 11.27
C VAL A 18 8.43 43.74 10.07
N PHE A 19 9.11 43.51 8.95
CA PHE A 19 8.49 42.89 7.76
C PHE A 19 8.07 41.46 8.06
N LEU A 20 8.92 40.64 8.64
CA LEU A 20 8.61 39.28 9.05
C LEU A 20 7.52 39.29 10.13
N TYR A 21 7.64 40.14 11.15
CA TYR A 21 6.63 40.27 12.21
C TYR A 21 5.23 40.64 11.64
N ARG A 22 5.16 41.60 10.70
CA ARG A 22 3.88 41.96 10.03
C ARG A 22 3.35 40.82 9.18
N ARG A 23 4.22 40.10 8.47
CA ARG A 23 3.85 38.96 7.64
C ARG A 23 3.34 37.78 8.46
N PHE A 24 3.88 37.55 9.65
CA PHE A 24 3.48 36.45 10.54
C PHE A 24 2.33 36.82 11.48
N LYS A 25 2.16 38.09 11.83
CA LYS A 25 1.13 38.54 12.78
C LYS A 25 -0.32 38.32 12.30
N HIS A 26 -0.53 38.21 11.01
CA HIS A 26 -1.86 38.02 10.40
C HIS A 26 -2.12 36.61 9.90
N ARG A 27 -1.20 35.67 10.10
CA ARG A 27 -1.43 34.29 9.72
C ARG A 27 -2.31 33.59 10.77
N PRO A 28 -3.28 32.77 10.34
CA PRO A 28 -3.98 31.89 11.26
C PRO A 28 -3.01 30.97 12.02
N PRO A 29 -3.37 30.46 13.21
CA PRO A 29 -2.53 29.52 13.94
C PRO A 29 -2.32 28.22 13.13
N LEU A 30 -1.22 27.53 13.39
CA LEU A 30 -1.05 26.15 12.93
C LEU A 30 -2.01 25.22 13.68
N PRO A 31 -2.39 24.06 13.11
CA PRO A 31 -3.18 23.07 13.82
C PRO A 31 -2.54 22.66 15.16
N PRO A 32 -3.33 22.18 16.14
CA PRO A 32 -2.79 21.75 17.42
C PRO A 32 -1.86 20.53 17.27
N GLY A 33 -0.91 20.40 18.20
CA GLY A 33 0.02 19.29 18.19
C GLY A 33 1.08 19.39 19.30
N PRO A 34 2.04 18.46 19.32
CA PRO A 34 3.14 18.48 20.27
C PRO A 34 3.90 19.82 20.21
N LYS A 35 4.20 20.38 21.37
CA LYS A 35 5.04 21.59 21.46
C LYS A 35 6.50 21.17 21.42
N GLY A 36 7.12 21.30 20.27
CA GLY A 36 8.55 21.04 20.11
C GLY A 36 9.46 22.10 20.75
N LEU A 37 10.72 21.79 20.84
CA LEU A 37 11.77 22.74 21.27
C LEU A 37 11.97 23.82 20.18
N PRO A 38 12.34 25.07 20.56
CA PRO A 38 12.66 26.09 19.58
C PRO A 38 13.74 25.59 18.60
N ILE A 39 13.57 25.87 17.31
CA ILE A 39 14.47 25.54 16.18
C ILE A 39 14.43 24.06 15.76
N ILE A 40 14.51 23.12 16.72
CA ILE A 40 14.57 21.67 16.39
C ILE A 40 13.19 21.02 16.37
N GLY A 41 12.16 21.71 16.83
CA GLY A 41 10.80 21.18 16.81
C GLY A 41 10.61 19.97 17.73
N ASP A 42 9.77 19.03 17.31
CA ASP A 42 9.43 17.82 18.06
C ASP A 42 10.37 16.64 17.72
N VAL A 43 11.66 16.94 17.59
CA VAL A 43 12.70 15.94 17.26
C VAL A 43 12.73 14.82 18.29
N ILE A 44 12.45 15.12 19.57
CA ILE A 44 12.47 14.10 20.64
C ILE A 44 11.40 13.04 20.38
N SER A 45 10.18 13.41 19.97
CA SER A 45 9.13 12.44 19.62
C SER A 45 9.41 11.73 18.29
N ALA A 46 10.13 12.37 17.37
CA ALA A 46 10.45 11.80 16.07
C ALA A 46 11.68 10.87 16.10
N ILE A 47 12.69 11.20 16.92
CA ILE A 47 13.96 10.45 17.02
C ILE A 47 13.93 9.41 18.13
N SER A 48 13.07 9.60 19.12
CA SER A 48 12.97 8.72 20.30
C SER A 48 11.79 7.75 20.19
N PRO A 49 11.82 6.81 19.26
CA PRO A 49 10.89 5.70 19.33
C PRO A 49 11.16 4.82 20.53
N LYS A 50 12.27 5.02 21.27
CA LYS A 50 12.80 4.04 22.25
C LYS A 50 12.92 4.53 23.69
N THR A 51 12.47 5.72 24.08
CA THR A 51 12.77 6.24 25.43
C THR A 51 11.57 6.58 26.32
N VAL A 52 10.34 6.44 25.82
CA VAL A 52 9.15 6.60 26.66
C VAL A 52 8.26 5.42 26.39
N GLY A 53 7.79 4.69 27.37
CA GLY A 53 7.01 3.46 27.42
C GLY A 53 6.06 3.02 26.28
N ASP A 54 6.07 3.70 25.15
CA ASP A 54 5.21 3.51 23.96
C ASP A 54 6.00 2.96 22.74
N MET A 55 7.05 2.20 22.97
CA MET A 55 7.99 1.74 21.94
C MET A 55 7.40 0.83 20.85
N ASP A 56 6.23 0.27 21.09
CA ASP A 56 5.58 -0.70 20.21
C ASP A 56 4.31 -0.17 19.55
N GLN A 57 4.00 1.13 19.70
CA GLN A 57 2.80 1.71 19.10
C GLN A 57 3.06 2.19 17.66
N PRO A 58 2.33 1.66 16.66
CA PRO A 58 2.48 2.09 15.28
C PRO A 58 1.98 3.54 15.07
N ASP A 59 2.51 4.19 14.04
CA ASP A 59 2.23 5.60 13.75
C ASP A 59 0.75 5.93 13.64
N TRP A 60 -0.06 5.07 13.01
CA TRP A 60 -1.51 5.31 12.84
C TRP A 60 -2.26 5.38 14.17
N ALA A 61 -1.88 4.55 15.13
CA ALA A 61 -2.47 4.56 16.47
C ALA A 61 -1.99 5.76 17.28
N ARG A 62 -0.70 6.06 17.24
CA ARG A 62 -0.10 7.25 17.85
C ARG A 62 -0.73 8.54 17.34
N TYR A 63 -0.98 8.65 16.04
CA TYR A 63 -1.62 9.83 15.43
C TYR A 63 -3.07 9.99 15.89
N LEU A 64 -3.81 8.89 16.03
CA LEU A 64 -5.16 8.94 16.57
C LEU A 64 -5.15 9.38 18.05
N ASP A 65 -4.23 8.87 18.86
CA ASP A 65 -4.11 9.24 20.27
C ASP A 65 -3.71 10.72 20.46
N LEU A 66 -2.86 11.24 19.56
CA LEU A 66 -2.60 12.68 19.50
C LEU A 66 -3.88 13.47 19.16
N GLY A 67 -4.69 12.99 18.21
CA GLY A 67 -6.00 13.57 17.90
C GLY A 67 -6.89 13.68 19.13
N LYS A 68 -7.04 12.60 19.88
CA LYS A 68 -7.78 12.57 21.15
C LYS A 68 -7.20 13.53 22.19
N LYS A 69 -5.87 13.50 22.38
CA LYS A 69 -5.16 14.35 23.34
C LYS A 69 -5.35 15.83 23.09
N TYR A 70 -5.34 16.25 21.82
CA TYR A 70 -5.49 17.66 21.44
C TYR A 70 -6.91 18.03 21.05
N ASN A 71 -7.86 17.09 21.13
CA ASN A 71 -9.26 17.24 20.72
C ASN A 71 -9.38 17.88 19.32
N SER A 72 -8.67 17.29 18.35
CA SER A 72 -8.61 17.80 16.98
C SER A 72 -8.42 16.68 15.97
N ASP A 73 -9.12 16.81 14.84
CA ASP A 73 -8.96 15.91 13.70
C ASP A 73 -7.67 16.19 12.88
N LEU A 74 -7.09 17.38 13.07
CA LEU A 74 -5.84 17.80 12.48
C LEU A 74 -4.75 17.88 13.53
N ILE A 75 -3.69 17.13 13.34
CA ILE A 75 -2.51 17.15 14.23
C ILE A 75 -1.31 17.67 13.46
N HIS A 76 -0.70 18.73 13.98
CA HIS A 76 0.52 19.29 13.43
C HIS A 76 1.75 18.80 14.20
N ILE A 77 2.73 18.30 13.46
CA ILE A 77 4.04 17.87 13.96
C ILE A 77 5.10 18.67 13.20
N ASN A 78 6.08 19.19 13.92
CA ASN A 78 7.20 19.91 13.32
C ASN A 78 8.52 19.24 13.72
N VAL A 79 9.29 18.79 12.74
CA VAL A 79 10.59 18.18 12.95
C VAL A 79 11.64 18.94 12.14
N LEU A 80 12.56 19.61 12.81
CA LEU A 80 13.66 20.33 12.17
C LEU A 80 13.20 21.39 11.14
N GLY A 81 12.00 21.93 11.31
CA GLY A 81 11.40 22.89 10.37
C GLY A 81 10.51 22.26 9.30
N ASP A 82 10.51 20.95 9.15
CA ASP A 82 9.57 20.24 8.28
C ASP A 82 8.21 20.08 8.97
N HIS A 83 7.19 20.63 8.33
CA HIS A 83 5.81 20.56 8.81
C HIS A 83 5.14 19.29 8.30
N THR A 84 4.50 18.56 9.21
CA THR A 84 3.63 17.43 8.89
C THR A 84 2.26 17.65 9.52
N ILE A 85 1.19 17.44 8.76
CA ILE A 85 -0.19 17.44 9.24
C ILE A 85 -0.78 16.06 9.04
N VAL A 86 -1.37 15.52 10.11
CA VAL A 86 -2.09 14.25 10.09
C VAL A 86 -3.57 14.52 10.14
N LEU A 87 -4.33 13.86 9.27
CA LEU A 87 -5.78 13.96 9.14
C LEU A 87 -6.41 12.68 9.72
N ASN A 88 -7.16 12.80 10.81
CA ASN A 88 -7.74 11.67 11.56
C ASN A 88 -9.25 11.49 11.37
N SER A 89 -9.90 12.22 10.46
CA SER A 89 -11.34 12.09 10.19
C SER A 89 -11.64 12.00 8.70
N VAL A 90 -12.79 11.41 8.37
CA VAL A 90 -13.36 11.39 7.01
C VAL A 90 -13.49 12.82 6.48
N LYS A 91 -14.04 13.75 7.30
CA LYS A 91 -14.25 15.14 6.92
C LYS A 91 -12.96 15.82 6.46
N ALA A 92 -11.87 15.67 7.21
CA ALA A 92 -10.60 16.32 6.91
C ALA A 92 -9.93 15.69 5.67
N THR A 93 -9.99 14.36 5.53
CA THR A 93 -9.43 13.66 4.37
C THR A 93 -10.19 13.97 3.08
N ASP A 94 -11.52 13.97 3.11
CA ASP A 94 -12.35 14.31 1.96
C ASP A 94 -12.14 15.77 1.52
N GLU A 95 -12.08 16.70 2.47
CA GLU A 95 -11.87 18.10 2.09
C GLU A 95 -10.48 18.34 1.50
N LEU A 96 -9.41 17.90 2.18
CA LEU A 96 -8.06 18.23 1.77
C LEU A 96 -7.53 17.31 0.66
N LEU A 97 -7.72 15.99 0.76
CA LEU A 97 -7.11 15.05 -0.16
C LEU A 97 -7.98 14.71 -1.38
N GLU A 98 -9.32 14.87 -1.29
CA GLU A 98 -10.24 14.68 -2.42
C GLU A 98 -10.59 16.01 -3.07
N ARG A 99 -11.33 16.89 -2.38
CA ARG A 99 -11.85 18.13 -2.97
C ARG A 99 -10.75 19.12 -3.35
N ARG A 100 -9.72 19.28 -2.48
CA ARG A 100 -8.54 20.11 -2.74
C ARG A 100 -7.37 19.32 -3.31
N SER A 101 -7.61 18.17 -3.92
CA SER A 101 -6.56 17.26 -4.42
C SER A 101 -5.55 17.93 -5.36
N ALA A 102 -5.94 18.99 -6.08
CA ALA A 102 -5.01 19.76 -6.91
C ALA A 102 -3.86 20.35 -6.08
N LEU A 103 -4.13 20.77 -4.85
CA LEU A 103 -3.18 21.39 -3.94
C LEU A 103 -2.36 20.36 -3.15
N TYR A 104 -2.95 19.18 -2.88
CA TYR A 104 -2.39 18.16 -1.98
C TYR A 104 -1.97 16.88 -2.70
N SER A 105 -1.74 16.90 -4.01
CA SER A 105 -1.33 15.71 -4.77
C SER A 105 0.17 15.57 -4.96
N ASP A 106 0.99 16.48 -4.44
CA ASP A 106 2.44 16.34 -4.50
C ASP A 106 2.96 15.30 -3.49
N ARG A 107 4.25 14.94 -3.60
CA ARG A 107 4.94 14.01 -2.71
C ARG A 107 6.16 14.70 -2.09
N PRO A 108 6.46 14.47 -0.81
CA PRO A 108 7.75 14.86 -0.26
C PRO A 108 8.86 14.05 -0.95
N ARG A 109 10.00 14.70 -1.19
CA ARG A 109 11.17 14.02 -1.73
C ARG A 109 12.03 13.54 -0.57
N PHE A 110 12.28 12.25 -0.52
CA PHE A 110 13.18 11.62 0.44
C PHE A 110 14.50 11.30 -0.23
N ALA A 111 15.61 11.87 0.30
CA ALA A 111 16.95 11.67 -0.26
C ALA A 111 17.37 10.20 -0.18
N MET A 112 16.97 9.49 0.87
CA MET A 112 17.23 8.06 1.01
C MET A 112 16.54 7.27 -0.10
N VAL A 113 15.25 7.47 -0.30
CA VAL A 113 14.42 6.74 -1.28
C VAL A 113 14.83 7.08 -2.71
N ASN A 114 14.85 8.38 -3.04
CA ASN A 114 15.01 8.83 -4.42
C ASN A 114 16.49 8.86 -4.86
N ASP A 115 17.39 9.45 -4.02
CA ASP A 115 18.75 9.74 -4.47
C ASP A 115 19.74 8.60 -4.16
N LEU A 116 19.50 7.81 -3.11
CA LEU A 116 20.46 6.82 -2.64
C LEU A 116 20.07 5.39 -3.00
N ILE A 117 18.78 5.04 -2.89
CA ILE A 117 18.28 3.69 -3.23
C ILE A 117 17.88 3.62 -4.72
N GLY A 118 17.43 4.74 -5.32
CA GLY A 118 17.06 4.82 -6.73
C GLY A 118 15.62 4.39 -7.01
N TRP A 119 14.65 4.82 -6.18
CA TRP A 119 13.22 4.64 -6.41
C TRP A 119 12.58 5.79 -7.22
N ASP A 120 13.37 6.66 -7.85
CA ASP A 120 12.92 7.83 -8.61
C ASP A 120 12.03 7.46 -9.81
N TRP A 121 12.19 6.27 -10.39
CA TRP A 121 11.31 5.73 -11.44
C TRP A 121 9.91 5.37 -10.94
N ASN A 122 9.69 5.24 -9.63
CA ASN A 122 8.40 4.83 -9.05
C ASN A 122 7.44 6.01 -8.97
N PHE A 123 6.44 6.05 -9.85
CA PHE A 123 5.46 7.13 -9.85
C PHE A 123 4.57 7.18 -8.59
N GLY A 124 4.58 6.20 -7.73
CA GLY A 124 3.95 6.26 -6.40
C GLY A 124 4.58 7.31 -5.49
N THR A 125 5.91 7.52 -5.63
CA THR A 125 6.69 8.51 -4.86
C THR A 125 7.11 9.73 -5.67
N MET A 126 6.88 9.73 -6.99
CA MET A 126 7.22 10.82 -7.90
C MET A 126 6.45 12.11 -7.56
N PRO A 127 7.05 13.31 -7.68
CA PRO A 127 6.36 14.60 -7.54
C PRO A 127 5.18 14.75 -8.52
N TYR A 128 4.20 15.58 -8.18
CA TYR A 128 3.06 15.85 -9.05
C TYR A 128 3.46 16.76 -10.23
N SER A 129 3.74 16.16 -11.37
CA SER A 129 4.31 16.76 -12.56
C SER A 129 3.60 16.27 -13.84
N ASN A 130 4.00 16.78 -14.99
CA ASN A 130 3.56 16.24 -16.29
C ASN A 130 4.07 14.81 -16.49
N GLU A 131 5.31 14.54 -16.10
CA GLU A 131 5.91 13.21 -16.10
C GLU A 131 5.06 12.23 -15.27
N TRP A 132 4.72 12.60 -14.04
CA TRP A 132 3.82 11.79 -13.22
C TRP A 132 2.47 11.54 -13.92
N ARG A 133 1.90 12.56 -14.57
CA ARG A 133 0.61 12.41 -15.28
C ARG A 133 0.72 11.43 -16.44
N LEU A 134 1.85 11.43 -17.14
CA LEU A 134 2.12 10.49 -18.23
C LEU A 134 2.20 9.06 -17.71
N HIS A 135 3.01 8.80 -16.68
CA HIS A 135 3.09 7.49 -16.01
C HIS A 135 1.72 7.02 -15.51
N ARG A 136 0.98 7.92 -14.83
CA ARG A 136 -0.35 7.61 -14.31
C ARG A 136 -1.36 7.26 -15.40
N ARG A 137 -1.35 7.98 -16.52
CA ARG A 137 -2.22 7.73 -17.68
C ARG A 137 -1.87 6.40 -18.34
N THR A 138 -0.59 6.14 -18.56
CA THR A 138 -0.09 4.89 -19.15
C THR A 138 -0.51 3.69 -18.30
N PHE A 139 -0.26 3.74 -17.00
CA PHE A 139 -0.68 2.69 -16.07
C PHE A 139 -2.20 2.48 -16.08
N HIS A 140 -2.97 3.57 -16.08
CA HIS A 140 -4.44 3.49 -16.05
C HIS A 140 -5.01 2.77 -17.28
N GLN A 141 -4.41 2.93 -18.46
CA GLN A 141 -4.84 2.23 -19.68
C GLN A 141 -4.82 0.71 -19.52
N ASP A 142 -3.86 0.17 -18.74
CA ASP A 142 -3.69 -1.26 -18.54
C ASP A 142 -4.42 -1.81 -17.31
N PHE A 143 -4.76 -0.95 -16.34
CA PHE A 143 -5.38 -1.38 -15.06
C PHE A 143 -6.73 -0.72 -14.74
N GLN A 144 -7.36 -0.03 -15.71
CA GLN A 144 -8.73 0.46 -15.56
C GLN A 144 -9.74 -0.70 -15.49
N PRO A 145 -10.97 -0.48 -14.96
CA PRO A 145 -11.96 -1.54 -14.75
C PRO A 145 -12.17 -2.45 -15.95
N SER A 146 -12.33 -1.86 -17.16
CA SER A 146 -12.56 -2.64 -18.39
C SER A 146 -11.35 -3.48 -18.81
N ALA A 147 -10.12 -3.01 -18.58
CA ALA A 147 -8.91 -3.77 -18.89
C ALA A 147 -8.71 -4.95 -17.94
N VAL A 148 -9.03 -4.78 -16.66
CA VAL A 148 -8.89 -5.81 -15.63
C VAL A 148 -9.75 -7.04 -15.91
N LEU A 149 -10.91 -6.88 -16.57
CA LEU A 149 -11.76 -8.01 -16.95
C LEU A 149 -11.02 -9.02 -17.85
N ALA A 150 -10.13 -8.56 -18.71
CA ALA A 150 -9.34 -9.43 -19.57
C ALA A 150 -8.30 -10.28 -18.80
N TYR A 151 -8.01 -9.93 -17.56
CA TYR A 151 -7.05 -10.65 -16.71
C TYR A 151 -7.69 -11.73 -15.84
N ARG A 152 -9.03 -11.81 -15.80
CA ARG A 152 -9.76 -12.82 -15.03
C ARG A 152 -9.30 -14.25 -15.27
N PRO A 153 -9.04 -14.72 -16.51
CA PRO A 153 -8.52 -16.06 -16.75
C PRO A 153 -7.17 -16.31 -16.02
N VAL A 154 -6.30 -15.31 -15.97
CA VAL A 154 -5.03 -15.43 -15.24
C VAL A 154 -5.27 -15.54 -13.74
N VAL A 155 -6.24 -14.79 -13.21
CA VAL A 155 -6.59 -14.82 -11.77
C VAL A 155 -7.21 -16.17 -11.42
N LEU A 156 -8.15 -16.71 -12.23
CA LEU A 156 -8.76 -18.04 -12.05
C LEU A 156 -7.68 -19.13 -12.01
N ARG A 157 -6.78 -19.14 -13.00
CA ARG A 157 -5.69 -20.11 -13.08
C ARG A 157 -4.76 -20.04 -11.86
N SER A 158 -4.35 -18.84 -11.45
CA SER A 158 -3.45 -18.68 -10.30
C SER A 158 -4.14 -19.07 -8.99
N THR A 159 -5.45 -18.85 -8.88
CA THR A 159 -6.25 -19.31 -7.72
C THR A 159 -6.35 -20.84 -7.70
N SER A 160 -6.52 -21.50 -8.85
CA SER A 160 -6.43 -22.96 -8.94
C SER A 160 -5.11 -23.50 -8.41
N VAL A 161 -3.98 -22.88 -8.82
CA VAL A 161 -2.65 -23.28 -8.35
C VAL A 161 -2.49 -23.07 -6.85
N LEU A 162 -3.04 -21.98 -6.29
CA LEU A 162 -3.05 -21.75 -4.84
C LEU A 162 -3.77 -22.89 -4.11
N LEU A 163 -4.96 -23.24 -4.56
CA LEU A 163 -5.76 -24.32 -3.95
C LEU A 163 -5.08 -25.68 -4.08
N GLU A 164 -4.52 -26.00 -5.24
CA GLU A 164 -3.77 -27.24 -5.48
C GLU A 164 -2.59 -27.38 -4.51
N ARG A 165 -1.79 -26.34 -4.36
CA ARG A 165 -0.64 -26.32 -3.44
C ARG A 165 -1.07 -26.48 -1.98
N LEU A 166 -2.13 -25.77 -1.57
CA LEU A 166 -2.69 -25.95 -0.23
C LEU A 166 -3.20 -27.37 -0.03
N ALA A 167 -3.88 -27.96 -1.02
CA ALA A 167 -4.34 -29.34 -0.96
C ALA A 167 -3.19 -30.34 -0.85
N ALA A 168 -2.07 -30.12 -1.53
CA ALA A 168 -0.87 -30.94 -1.40
C ALA A 168 -0.28 -30.82 0.01
N THR A 169 -0.02 -29.59 0.50
CA THR A 169 0.47 -29.35 1.85
C THR A 169 -0.40 -30.02 2.92
N ILE A 170 -1.75 -29.87 2.82
CA ILE A 170 -2.69 -30.44 3.79
C ILE A 170 -2.69 -31.98 3.72
N SER A 171 -2.57 -32.56 2.54
CA SER A 171 -2.58 -34.03 2.35
C SER A 171 -1.37 -34.70 2.99
N ASP A 172 -0.25 -33.99 3.12
CA ASP A 172 1.00 -34.47 3.72
C ASP A 172 1.01 -34.30 5.25
N LEU A 173 0.04 -33.55 5.82
CA LEU A 173 -0.05 -33.30 7.24
C LEU A 173 -0.90 -34.35 7.97
N SER A 174 -0.56 -34.61 9.22
CA SER A 174 -1.45 -35.40 10.11
C SER A 174 -2.74 -34.63 10.40
N PRO A 175 -3.86 -35.31 10.75
CA PRO A 175 -5.15 -34.66 11.01
C PRO A 175 -5.14 -33.57 12.09
N THR A 176 -4.15 -33.59 12.97
CA THR A 176 -3.99 -32.61 14.06
C THR A 176 -2.95 -31.52 13.74
N ALA A 177 -2.24 -31.64 12.62
CA ALA A 177 -1.22 -30.69 12.22
C ALA A 177 -1.83 -29.37 11.69
N HIS A 178 -0.99 -28.39 11.57
CA HIS A 178 -1.32 -27.05 11.04
C HIS A 178 -0.36 -26.68 9.92
N VAL A 179 -0.77 -25.75 9.09
CA VAL A 179 0.08 -25.14 8.07
C VAL A 179 0.92 -24.06 8.76
N GLU A 180 2.22 -24.15 8.62
CA GLU A 180 3.16 -23.16 9.15
C GLU A 180 3.02 -21.82 8.43
N HIS A 181 3.25 -20.72 9.17
CA HIS A 181 3.16 -19.38 8.61
C HIS A 181 3.98 -19.22 7.31
N ASN A 182 5.20 -19.70 7.30
CA ASN A 182 6.10 -19.52 6.15
C ASN A 182 5.61 -20.27 4.91
N ASP A 183 5.06 -21.47 5.07
CA ASP A 183 4.52 -22.25 3.96
C ASP A 183 3.26 -21.60 3.40
N LEU A 184 2.35 -21.15 4.27
CA LEU A 184 1.18 -20.42 3.85
C LEU A 184 1.55 -19.14 3.11
N LYS A 185 2.45 -18.35 3.69
CA LYS A 185 2.94 -17.11 3.10
C LYS A 185 3.60 -17.37 1.74
N TYR A 186 4.38 -18.44 1.60
CA TYR A 186 4.97 -18.83 0.31
C TYR A 186 3.90 -19.13 -0.74
N HIS A 187 2.84 -19.87 -0.41
CA HIS A 187 1.75 -20.17 -1.35
C HIS A 187 1.00 -18.91 -1.77
N VAL A 188 0.70 -18.01 -0.83
CA VAL A 188 0.00 -16.74 -1.11
C VAL A 188 0.91 -15.78 -1.92
N HIS A 189 2.21 -15.73 -1.64
CA HIS A 189 3.17 -14.97 -2.45
C HIS A 189 3.25 -15.47 -3.89
N ASN A 190 3.28 -16.80 -4.06
CA ASN A 190 3.26 -17.41 -5.40
C ASN A 190 1.98 -17.06 -6.16
N HIS A 191 0.83 -17.06 -5.47
CA HIS A 191 -0.44 -16.67 -6.06
C HIS A 191 -0.41 -15.21 -6.55
N ALA A 192 -0.09 -14.26 -5.68
CA ALA A 192 -0.04 -12.84 -6.02
C ALA A 192 1.03 -12.54 -7.08
N GLY A 193 2.23 -13.08 -6.91
CA GLY A 193 3.36 -12.91 -7.83
C GLY A 193 3.09 -13.49 -9.21
N SER A 194 2.50 -14.69 -9.30
CA SER A 194 2.18 -15.32 -10.58
C SER A 194 1.17 -14.53 -11.40
N ILE A 195 0.17 -13.94 -10.75
CA ILE A 195 -0.82 -13.10 -11.43
C ILE A 195 -0.14 -11.89 -12.07
N ILE A 196 0.58 -11.10 -11.27
CA ILE A 196 1.14 -9.85 -11.77
C ILE A 196 2.27 -10.07 -12.77
N LEU A 197 3.16 -11.05 -12.54
CA LEU A 197 4.27 -11.35 -13.44
C LEU A 197 3.77 -11.93 -14.78
N ARG A 198 2.69 -12.70 -14.77
CA ARG A 198 2.06 -13.20 -15.99
C ARG A 198 1.39 -12.09 -16.78
N ILE A 199 0.59 -11.24 -16.13
CA ILE A 199 -0.11 -10.12 -16.78
C ILE A 199 0.88 -9.12 -17.36
N VAL A 200 1.91 -8.76 -16.58
CA VAL A 200 2.82 -7.67 -16.95
C VAL A 200 3.94 -8.13 -17.86
N TYR A 201 4.52 -9.32 -17.62
CA TYR A 201 5.74 -9.78 -18.31
C TYR A 201 5.59 -11.14 -19.01
N GLY A 202 4.43 -11.80 -18.98
CA GLY A 202 4.23 -13.09 -19.62
C GLY A 202 5.02 -14.25 -18.98
N MET A 203 5.42 -14.12 -17.72
CA MET A 203 6.21 -15.14 -17.01
C MET A 203 5.32 -16.26 -16.49
N THR A 204 5.76 -17.52 -16.67
CA THR A 204 4.94 -18.68 -16.35
C THR A 204 5.66 -19.80 -15.61
N THR A 205 6.99 -19.82 -15.62
CA THR A 205 7.76 -20.88 -14.96
C THR A 205 7.91 -20.62 -13.47
N GLN A 206 7.90 -21.69 -12.67
CA GLN A 206 7.99 -21.58 -11.21
C GLN A 206 9.32 -20.99 -10.76
N GLU A 207 10.42 -21.38 -11.39
CA GLU A 207 11.77 -20.88 -11.07
C GLU A 207 11.84 -19.35 -11.23
N GLU A 208 11.25 -18.82 -12.31
CA GLU A 208 11.17 -17.37 -12.52
C GLU A 208 10.33 -16.68 -11.47
N LEU A 209 9.15 -17.25 -11.16
CA LEU A 209 8.25 -16.67 -10.17
C LEU A 209 8.92 -16.58 -8.79
N ASP A 210 9.67 -17.60 -8.37
CA ASP A 210 10.39 -17.64 -7.09
C ASP A 210 11.53 -16.61 -7.04
N ASP A 211 12.32 -16.46 -8.12
CA ASP A 211 13.43 -15.50 -8.18
C ASP A 211 12.90 -14.04 -8.11
N TYR A 212 11.88 -13.75 -8.89
CA TYR A 212 11.26 -12.42 -8.88
C TYR A 212 10.51 -12.12 -7.58
N ALA A 213 9.85 -13.11 -6.96
CA ALA A 213 9.19 -12.93 -5.66
C ALA A 213 10.19 -12.55 -4.56
N LYS A 214 11.35 -13.21 -4.51
CA LYS A 214 12.42 -12.86 -3.56
C LYS A 214 12.95 -11.45 -3.79
N MET A 215 13.13 -11.05 -5.04
CA MET A 215 13.59 -9.71 -5.40
C MET A 215 12.56 -8.65 -4.98
N ALA A 216 11.28 -8.89 -5.22
CA ALA A 216 10.21 -7.98 -4.80
C ALA A 216 10.13 -7.83 -3.27
N ALA A 217 10.30 -8.93 -2.52
CA ALA A 217 10.30 -8.89 -1.05
C ALA A 217 11.45 -8.05 -0.48
N LEU A 218 12.68 -8.19 -1.02
CA LEU A 218 13.83 -7.37 -0.62
C LEU A 218 13.64 -5.89 -0.98
N ALA A 219 13.04 -5.62 -2.13
CA ALA A 219 12.72 -4.25 -2.54
C ALA A 219 11.65 -3.63 -1.63
N ALA A 220 10.61 -4.41 -1.25
CA ALA A 220 9.57 -3.98 -0.32
C ALA A 220 10.14 -3.66 1.07
N GLU A 221 11.08 -4.45 1.57
CA GLU A 221 11.81 -4.16 2.82
C GLU A 221 12.49 -2.78 2.76
N SER A 222 13.20 -2.49 1.64
CA SER A 222 13.87 -1.21 1.45
C SER A 222 12.90 -0.03 1.47
N MET A 223 11.74 -0.17 0.84
CA MET A 223 10.69 0.85 0.79
C MET A 223 10.03 1.03 2.16
N ASN A 224 9.64 -0.07 2.81
CA ASN A 224 9.00 -0.03 4.12
C ASN A 224 9.88 0.65 5.18
N GLU A 225 11.18 0.35 5.21
CA GLU A 225 12.10 0.99 6.15
C GLU A 225 12.34 2.47 5.80
N SER A 226 12.41 2.81 4.51
CA SER A 226 12.80 4.15 4.07
C SER A 226 11.66 5.17 4.07
N LEU A 227 10.41 4.74 3.97
CA LEU A 227 9.24 5.62 4.02
C LEU A 227 8.70 5.84 5.43
N ASN A 228 9.24 5.15 6.44
CA ASN A 228 8.92 5.46 7.83
C ASN A 228 9.51 6.81 8.20
N HIS A 229 8.65 7.76 8.54
CA HIS A 229 9.04 9.14 8.85
C HIS A 229 10.07 9.18 9.99
N GLY A 230 11.14 9.94 9.81
CA GLY A 230 12.18 10.09 10.84
C GLY A 230 13.26 8.99 10.87
N THR A 231 13.18 7.96 10.04
CA THR A 231 14.16 6.85 10.05
C THR A 231 15.55 7.30 9.64
N PHE A 232 15.68 8.18 8.63
CA PHE A 232 16.96 8.59 8.10
C PHE A 232 17.15 10.10 8.13
N PHE A 233 18.20 10.57 8.84
CA PHE A 233 18.56 11.98 8.89
C PHE A 233 18.89 12.60 7.54
N VAL A 234 19.29 11.81 6.55
CA VAL A 234 19.56 12.28 5.20
C VAL A 234 18.33 12.87 4.51
N ASP A 235 17.13 12.50 4.95
CA ASP A 235 15.88 13.05 4.40
C ASP A 235 15.63 14.47 4.91
N TYR A 236 16.03 14.77 6.15
CA TYR A 236 15.99 16.14 6.73
C TYR A 236 17.18 16.98 6.32
N PHE A 237 18.35 16.36 6.14
CA PHE A 237 19.59 17.02 5.76
C PHE A 237 20.19 16.37 4.51
N PRO A 238 19.68 16.71 3.30
CA PRO A 238 20.11 16.06 2.05
C PRO A 238 21.60 16.18 1.75
N ILE A 239 22.30 17.15 2.37
CA ILE A 239 23.77 17.28 2.29
C ILE A 239 24.49 16.02 2.79
N LEU A 240 23.89 15.26 3.70
CA LEU A 240 24.45 14.02 4.24
C LEU A 240 24.63 12.94 3.17
N LYS A 241 23.91 13.01 2.04
CA LYS A 241 24.07 12.06 0.93
C LYS A 241 25.48 12.04 0.32
N TYR A 242 26.28 13.08 0.55
CA TYR A 242 27.66 13.17 0.06
C TYR A 242 28.69 12.59 1.02
N ILE A 243 28.30 12.23 2.25
CA ILE A 243 29.22 11.61 3.23
C ILE A 243 29.60 10.21 2.74
N PRO A 244 30.91 9.85 2.75
CA PRO A 244 31.36 8.51 2.40
C PRO A 244 30.82 7.41 3.34
N ALA A 245 30.57 6.22 2.82
CA ALA A 245 29.97 5.10 3.57
C ALA A 245 30.85 4.59 4.74
N TRP A 246 32.15 4.87 4.75
CA TRP A 246 33.08 4.49 5.81
C TRP A 246 33.00 5.37 7.05
N VAL A 247 32.40 6.54 6.93
CA VAL A 247 32.26 7.48 8.06
C VAL A 247 31.39 6.86 9.16
N PRO A 248 31.80 6.93 10.45
CA PRO A 248 30.95 6.52 11.56
C PRO A 248 29.58 7.22 11.53
N GLY A 249 28.49 6.47 11.72
CA GLY A 249 27.13 7.02 11.61
C GLY A 249 26.52 6.97 10.19
N ALA A 250 27.30 6.74 9.11
CA ALA A 250 26.79 6.60 7.75
C ALA A 250 26.14 5.23 7.46
N THR A 251 25.36 4.67 8.42
CA THR A 251 24.65 3.39 8.27
C THR A 251 23.68 3.40 7.10
N PHE A 252 22.99 4.54 6.89
CA PHE A 252 22.08 4.75 5.77
C PHE A 252 22.76 4.54 4.41
N LYS A 253 24.02 4.97 4.25
CA LYS A 253 24.79 4.76 3.01
C LYS A 253 25.08 3.28 2.75
N ARG A 254 25.40 2.52 3.80
CA ARG A 254 25.65 1.09 3.68
C ARG A 254 24.36 0.34 3.32
N LYS A 255 23.24 0.69 3.96
CA LYS A 255 21.92 0.16 3.60
C LYS A 255 21.54 0.48 2.16
N ALA A 256 21.68 1.74 1.74
CA ALA A 256 21.41 2.15 0.36
C ALA A 256 22.26 1.36 -0.64
N LYS A 257 23.56 1.18 -0.36
CA LYS A 257 24.45 0.37 -1.22
C LYS A 257 23.99 -1.09 -1.37
N THR A 258 23.38 -1.65 -0.33
CA THR A 258 22.82 -3.02 -0.37
C THR A 258 21.52 -3.07 -1.15
N TRP A 259 20.63 -2.09 -0.99
CA TRP A 259 19.30 -2.10 -1.57
C TRP A 259 19.25 -1.62 -3.03
N ALA A 260 20.06 -0.63 -3.40
CA ALA A 260 20.03 -0.02 -4.74
C ALA A 260 20.17 -1.02 -5.90
N PRO A 261 21.05 -2.04 -5.86
CA PRO A 261 21.12 -3.04 -6.92
C PRO A 261 19.83 -3.87 -7.07
N THR A 262 19.18 -4.18 -5.94
CA THR A 262 17.91 -4.93 -5.95
C THR A 262 16.81 -4.10 -6.59
N VAL A 263 16.70 -2.83 -6.23
CA VAL A 263 15.71 -1.89 -6.78
C VAL A 263 15.94 -1.64 -8.27
N ALA A 264 17.18 -1.47 -8.70
CA ALA A 264 17.51 -1.36 -10.11
C ALA A 264 17.17 -2.64 -10.89
N ASN A 265 17.48 -3.82 -10.34
CA ASN A 265 17.16 -5.10 -10.96
C ASN A 265 15.65 -5.36 -11.02
N LEU A 266 14.89 -4.89 -10.04
CA LEU A 266 13.44 -5.05 -9.99
C LEU A 266 12.75 -4.47 -11.24
N VAL A 267 13.17 -3.31 -11.69
CA VAL A 267 12.58 -2.64 -12.85
C VAL A 267 13.22 -3.07 -14.16
N ASN A 268 14.53 -3.35 -14.18
CA ASN A 268 15.27 -3.60 -15.41
C ASN A 268 15.23 -5.08 -15.85
N ARG A 269 15.48 -6.03 -14.95
CA ARG A 269 15.62 -7.46 -15.33
C ARG A 269 14.38 -8.03 -16.04
N PRO A 270 13.12 -7.83 -15.53
CA PRO A 270 11.95 -8.36 -16.21
C PRO A 270 11.70 -7.67 -17.55
N TRP A 271 11.89 -6.35 -17.64
CA TRP A 271 11.74 -5.60 -18.87
C TRP A 271 12.71 -6.07 -19.96
N GLU A 272 14.00 -6.12 -19.64
CA GLU A 272 15.05 -6.57 -20.57
C GLU A 272 14.87 -8.03 -21.03
N LYS A 273 14.31 -8.87 -20.17
CA LYS A 273 13.97 -10.23 -20.55
C LYS A 273 12.89 -10.25 -21.62
N VAL A 274 11.77 -9.54 -21.40
CA VAL A 274 10.67 -9.46 -22.37
C VAL A 274 11.15 -8.82 -23.67
N LYS A 275 11.98 -7.77 -23.61
CA LYS A 275 12.54 -7.07 -24.78
C LYS A 275 13.36 -8.02 -25.65
N ARG A 276 14.19 -8.89 -25.04
CA ARG A 276 14.95 -9.92 -25.77
C ARG A 276 14.05 -10.97 -26.43
N SER A 277 13.04 -11.47 -25.69
CA SER A 277 12.08 -12.43 -26.23
C SER A 277 11.22 -11.82 -27.34
N PHE A 278 10.87 -10.55 -27.23
CA PHE A 278 10.16 -9.81 -28.27
C PHE A 278 10.98 -9.69 -29.55
N ALA A 279 12.24 -9.31 -29.43
CA ALA A 279 13.16 -9.19 -30.56
C ALA A 279 13.40 -10.53 -31.28
N SER A 280 13.34 -11.66 -30.55
CA SER A 280 13.48 -13.02 -31.13
C SER A 280 12.14 -13.62 -31.60
N GLY A 281 11.02 -12.93 -31.47
CA GLY A 281 9.69 -13.43 -31.85
C GLY A 281 9.15 -14.54 -30.94
N THR A 282 9.69 -14.71 -29.73
CA THR A 282 9.31 -15.76 -28.76
C THR A 282 8.58 -15.20 -27.54
N ALA A 283 8.23 -13.93 -27.54
CA ALA A 283 7.57 -13.29 -26.40
C ALA A 283 6.12 -13.76 -26.23
N ILE A 284 5.73 -14.02 -24.99
CA ILE A 284 4.35 -14.30 -24.61
C ILE A 284 3.58 -12.97 -24.56
N PRO A 285 2.35 -12.88 -25.11
CA PRO A 285 1.53 -11.68 -25.03
C PRO A 285 1.31 -11.23 -23.57
N CYS A 286 1.64 -9.97 -23.29
CA CYS A 286 1.55 -9.35 -21.98
C CYS A 286 1.56 -7.81 -22.10
N ILE A 287 1.45 -7.09 -20.98
CA ILE A 287 1.48 -5.61 -21.01
C ILE A 287 2.81 -5.11 -21.60
N ALA A 288 3.95 -5.69 -21.21
CA ALA A 288 5.26 -5.26 -21.71
C ALA A 288 5.40 -5.46 -23.22
N THR A 289 4.92 -6.58 -23.79
CA THR A 289 4.95 -6.81 -25.25
C THR A 289 4.06 -5.81 -25.99
N LYS A 290 2.85 -5.52 -25.47
CA LYS A 290 1.96 -4.49 -26.02
C LYS A 290 2.64 -3.12 -26.07
N HIS A 291 3.42 -2.77 -25.04
CA HIS A 291 4.18 -1.52 -25.01
C HIS A 291 5.35 -1.51 -26.00
N LEU A 292 6.07 -2.63 -26.13
CA LEU A 292 7.14 -2.78 -27.13
C LEU A 292 6.61 -2.70 -28.57
N GLU A 293 5.43 -3.27 -28.84
CA GLU A 293 4.74 -3.12 -30.14
C GLU A 293 4.42 -1.67 -30.46
N LYS A 294 3.91 -0.90 -29.48
CA LYS A 294 3.65 0.54 -29.66
C LYS A 294 4.92 1.31 -29.98
N LEU A 295 6.02 1.04 -29.26
CA LEU A 295 7.32 1.67 -29.55
C LEU A 295 7.80 1.34 -30.97
N SER A 296 7.68 0.07 -31.40
CA SER A 296 8.11 -0.37 -32.74
C SER A 296 7.28 0.26 -33.88
N ASN A 297 6.00 0.51 -33.63
CA ASN A 297 5.07 1.10 -34.63
C ASN A 297 5.09 2.63 -34.66
N GLY A 298 5.93 3.29 -33.86
CA GLY A 298 6.01 4.76 -33.80
C GLY A 298 4.74 5.43 -33.24
N GLY A 299 3.88 4.67 -32.53
CA GLY A 299 2.51 5.05 -32.19
C GLY A 299 2.35 6.08 -31.06
N ASP A 300 3.37 6.36 -30.26
CA ASP A 300 3.28 7.22 -29.08
C ASP A 300 4.33 8.34 -29.07
N GLN A 301 4.52 9.02 -30.21
CA GLN A 301 5.26 10.29 -30.17
C GLN A 301 4.36 11.38 -29.54
N PRO A 302 4.83 12.14 -28.53
CA PRO A 302 4.07 13.26 -27.97
C PRO A 302 3.71 14.25 -29.06
N GLN A 303 2.42 14.54 -29.22
CA GLN A 303 1.91 15.50 -30.23
C GLN A 303 2.25 16.97 -29.91
N SER A 304 3.05 17.27 -28.91
CA SER A 304 3.47 18.63 -28.57
C SER A 304 4.86 18.90 -29.12
N GLY A 305 4.93 19.89 -30.05
CA GLY A 305 6.17 20.34 -30.70
C GLY A 305 7.18 21.05 -29.75
N ASP A 306 7.20 20.77 -28.50
CA ASP A 306 8.19 21.20 -27.52
C ASP A 306 9.35 20.20 -27.52
N GLN A 307 10.41 20.56 -28.24
CA GLN A 307 11.61 19.72 -28.42
C GLN A 307 12.42 19.47 -27.14
N ASP A 308 12.08 20.10 -26.03
CA ASP A 308 12.82 19.97 -24.74
C ASP A 308 12.25 18.92 -23.79
N GLN A 309 11.18 18.18 -24.14
CA GLN A 309 10.57 17.15 -23.31
C GLN A 309 10.31 15.84 -24.11
N HIS A 310 11.34 15.32 -24.77
CA HIS A 310 11.31 13.92 -25.20
C HIS A 310 11.46 13.02 -23.95
N GLU A 311 10.37 12.85 -23.20
CA GLU A 311 10.28 11.75 -22.25
C GLU A 311 10.43 10.45 -23.06
N ASP A 312 11.46 9.68 -22.71
CA ASP A 312 11.68 8.38 -23.31
C ASP A 312 10.50 7.46 -22.95
N MET A 313 9.62 7.20 -23.91
CA MET A 313 8.44 6.37 -23.69
C MET A 313 8.81 4.94 -23.27
N GLU A 314 10.00 4.47 -23.64
CA GLU A 314 10.51 3.19 -23.14
C GLU A 314 10.72 3.26 -21.61
N GLU A 315 11.26 4.38 -21.09
CA GLU A 315 11.41 4.59 -19.65
C GLU A 315 10.05 4.58 -18.94
N VAL A 316 9.05 5.27 -19.48
CA VAL A 316 7.69 5.31 -18.93
C VAL A 316 7.08 3.92 -18.88
N TYR A 317 7.21 3.13 -19.94
CA TYR A 317 6.67 1.77 -20.00
C TYR A 317 7.40 0.82 -19.05
N ARG A 318 8.72 0.89 -18.99
CA ARG A 318 9.55 0.13 -18.06
C ARG A 318 9.18 0.46 -16.61
N SER A 319 9.05 1.73 -16.29
CA SER A 319 8.69 2.22 -14.95
C SER A 319 7.29 1.79 -14.54
N THR A 320 6.29 1.95 -15.41
CA THR A 320 4.90 1.58 -15.10
C THR A 320 4.72 0.09 -14.90
N THR A 321 5.37 -0.74 -15.72
CA THR A 321 5.38 -2.20 -15.55
C THR A 321 6.11 -2.62 -14.27
N GLY A 322 7.23 -1.96 -13.96
CA GLY A 322 7.98 -2.18 -12.71
C GLY A 322 7.15 -1.85 -11.46
N VAL A 323 6.41 -0.72 -11.48
CA VAL A 323 5.51 -0.35 -10.38
C VAL A 323 4.37 -1.35 -10.22
N ALA A 324 3.77 -1.82 -11.33
CA ALA A 324 2.71 -2.82 -11.26
C ALA A 324 3.19 -4.11 -10.57
N TYR A 325 4.35 -4.60 -10.97
CA TYR A 325 4.96 -5.78 -10.37
C TYR A 325 5.29 -5.57 -8.89
N PHE A 326 6.00 -4.50 -8.56
CA PHE A 326 6.39 -4.21 -7.19
C PHE A 326 5.19 -4.07 -6.25
N ALA A 327 4.23 -3.21 -6.61
CA ALA A 327 3.13 -2.86 -5.73
C ALA A 327 2.16 -4.04 -5.48
N ALA A 328 1.90 -4.88 -6.49
CA ALA A 328 1.00 -6.01 -6.35
C ALA A 328 1.61 -7.19 -5.59
N SER A 329 2.95 -7.33 -5.57
CA SER A 329 3.63 -8.51 -5.02
C SER A 329 3.51 -8.64 -3.51
N ASP A 330 3.32 -7.56 -2.75
CA ASP A 330 3.28 -7.56 -1.29
C ASP A 330 1.89 -7.19 -0.72
N THR A 331 1.23 -6.19 -1.30
CA THR A 331 -0.06 -5.70 -0.80
C THR A 331 -1.19 -6.73 -0.94
N THR A 332 -1.22 -7.48 -2.04
CA THR A 332 -2.18 -8.57 -2.27
C THR A 332 -1.96 -9.70 -1.25
N VAL A 333 -0.69 -10.03 -0.99
CA VAL A 333 -0.33 -11.03 0.04
C VAL A 333 -0.81 -10.59 1.41
N SER A 334 -0.59 -9.34 1.79
CA SER A 334 -1.05 -8.77 3.06
C SER A 334 -2.55 -8.99 3.25
N LEU A 335 -3.37 -8.64 2.26
CA LEU A 335 -4.82 -8.74 2.39
C LEU A 335 -5.31 -10.19 2.47
N VAL A 336 -4.77 -11.11 1.66
CA VAL A 336 -5.15 -12.53 1.71
C VAL A 336 -4.70 -13.18 3.03
N MET A 337 -3.47 -12.93 3.47
CA MET A 337 -2.97 -13.44 4.77
C MET A 337 -3.79 -12.90 5.94
N THR A 338 -4.16 -11.62 5.90
CA THR A 338 -5.03 -10.99 6.90
C THR A 338 -6.41 -11.64 6.92
N ALA A 339 -7.01 -11.90 5.76
CA ALA A 339 -8.30 -12.58 5.70
C ALA A 339 -8.25 -13.98 6.31
N ILE A 340 -7.22 -14.78 5.98
CA ILE A 340 -7.01 -16.12 6.56
C ILE A 340 -6.83 -16.03 8.08
N PHE A 341 -5.99 -15.09 8.55
CA PHE A 341 -5.76 -14.88 9.98
C PHE A 341 -7.04 -14.53 10.71
N VAL A 342 -7.80 -13.55 10.21
CA VAL A 342 -9.05 -13.11 10.83
C VAL A 342 -10.10 -14.22 10.81
N LEU A 343 -10.29 -14.87 9.67
CA LEU A 343 -11.25 -15.97 9.55
C LEU A 343 -10.93 -17.12 10.49
N SER A 344 -9.65 -17.42 10.75
CA SER A 344 -9.26 -18.46 11.71
C SER A 344 -9.77 -18.21 13.13
N HIS A 345 -10.10 -16.97 13.48
CA HIS A 345 -10.61 -16.54 14.78
C HIS A 345 -12.15 -16.42 14.84
N HIS A 346 -12.82 -16.49 13.67
CA HIS A 346 -14.27 -16.25 13.54
C HIS A 346 -15.01 -17.42 12.86
N PRO A 347 -15.10 -18.60 13.51
CA PRO A 347 -15.80 -19.76 12.94
C PRO A 347 -17.28 -19.49 12.69
N GLU A 348 -17.93 -18.65 13.49
CA GLU A 348 -19.35 -18.26 13.31
C GLU A 348 -19.56 -17.45 12.03
N ILE A 349 -18.61 -16.63 11.63
CA ILE A 349 -18.64 -15.86 10.39
C ILE A 349 -18.42 -16.79 9.20
N GLN A 350 -17.47 -17.72 9.30
CA GLN A 350 -17.26 -18.74 8.27
C GLN A 350 -18.53 -19.58 8.05
N ALA A 351 -19.21 -20.01 9.14
CA ALA A 351 -20.43 -20.81 9.02
C ALA A 351 -21.53 -20.09 8.24
N LYS A 352 -21.69 -18.76 8.39
CA LYS A 352 -22.61 -17.97 7.59
C LYS A 352 -22.18 -17.91 6.12
N ALA A 353 -20.89 -17.67 5.85
CA ALA A 353 -20.36 -17.64 4.50
C ALA A 353 -20.49 -19.00 3.80
N HIS A 354 -20.22 -20.08 4.50
CA HIS A 354 -20.41 -21.45 3.97
C HIS A 354 -21.85 -21.70 3.56
N LYS A 355 -22.82 -21.30 4.38
CA LYS A 355 -24.25 -21.43 4.06
C LYS A 355 -24.63 -20.66 2.80
N GLU A 356 -24.12 -19.44 2.63
CA GLU A 356 -24.36 -18.65 1.43
C GLU A 356 -23.72 -19.30 0.20
N LEU A 357 -22.44 -19.67 0.28
CA LEU A 357 -21.73 -20.36 -0.80
C LEU A 357 -22.39 -21.68 -1.20
N ASP A 358 -22.83 -22.49 -0.24
CA ASP A 358 -23.52 -23.77 -0.52
C ASP A 358 -24.86 -23.54 -1.21
N SER A 359 -25.55 -22.42 -0.92
CA SER A 359 -26.85 -22.11 -1.55
C SER A 359 -26.74 -21.53 -2.96
N VAL A 360 -25.66 -20.77 -3.25
CA VAL A 360 -25.48 -20.04 -4.51
C VAL A 360 -24.62 -20.84 -5.49
N VAL A 361 -23.47 -21.31 -5.04
CA VAL A 361 -22.46 -21.99 -5.87
C VAL A 361 -22.65 -23.51 -5.83
N GLY A 362 -23.06 -24.01 -4.67
CA GLY A 362 -23.14 -25.45 -4.41
C GLY A 362 -21.77 -26.07 -4.13
N ASN A 363 -21.68 -27.40 -4.31
CA ASN A 363 -20.45 -28.15 -4.01
C ASN A 363 -19.82 -28.84 -5.25
N SER A 364 -20.27 -28.50 -6.45
CA SER A 364 -19.82 -29.14 -7.70
C SER A 364 -18.77 -28.35 -8.47
N ARG A 365 -18.63 -27.08 -8.16
CA ARG A 365 -17.66 -26.16 -8.79
C ARG A 365 -17.07 -25.17 -7.78
N LEU A 366 -16.02 -24.47 -8.17
CA LEU A 366 -15.50 -23.31 -7.46
C LEU A 366 -16.35 -22.06 -7.76
N PRO A 367 -16.44 -21.09 -6.82
CA PRO A 367 -17.04 -19.79 -7.12
C PRO A 367 -16.19 -19.03 -8.13
N ASP A 368 -16.82 -18.24 -8.99
CA ASP A 368 -16.16 -17.39 -9.96
C ASP A 368 -16.68 -15.93 -9.91
N PHE A 369 -16.22 -15.09 -10.82
CA PHE A 369 -16.59 -13.67 -10.82
C PHE A 369 -18.07 -13.41 -11.11
N SER A 370 -18.78 -14.35 -11.73
CA SER A 370 -20.23 -14.21 -12.01
C SER A 370 -21.08 -14.41 -10.75
N ASP A 371 -20.56 -15.10 -9.76
CA ASP A 371 -21.26 -15.36 -8.50
C ASP A 371 -21.22 -14.15 -7.55
N ARG A 372 -20.30 -13.20 -7.77
CA ARG A 372 -19.99 -12.12 -6.81
C ARG A 372 -21.23 -11.31 -6.40
N SER A 373 -22.13 -11.02 -7.35
CA SER A 373 -23.36 -10.27 -7.07
C SER A 373 -24.34 -11.03 -6.18
N ASP A 374 -24.28 -12.36 -6.19
CA ASP A 374 -25.18 -13.23 -5.46
C ASP A 374 -24.61 -13.74 -4.13
N LEU A 375 -23.41 -13.24 -3.77
CA LEU A 375 -22.67 -13.55 -2.53
C LEU A 375 -22.50 -12.31 -1.63
N PRO A 376 -23.59 -11.66 -1.20
CA PRO A 376 -23.51 -10.39 -0.44
C PRO A 376 -22.85 -10.55 0.94
N TYR A 377 -22.96 -11.69 1.62
CA TYR A 377 -22.30 -11.89 2.92
C TYR A 377 -20.80 -12.09 2.76
N LEU A 378 -20.38 -12.79 1.71
CA LEU A 378 -18.96 -12.88 1.36
C LEU A 378 -18.38 -11.51 1.01
N GLU A 379 -19.12 -10.68 0.27
CA GLU A 379 -18.74 -9.29 -0.01
C GLU A 379 -18.65 -8.46 1.29
N ALA A 380 -19.56 -8.69 2.24
CA ALA A 380 -19.52 -8.03 3.55
C ALA A 380 -18.28 -8.44 4.37
N ILE A 381 -17.89 -9.71 4.35
CA ILE A 381 -16.63 -10.19 4.96
C ILE A 381 -15.45 -9.48 4.31
N PHE A 382 -15.40 -9.44 2.99
CA PHE A 382 -14.32 -8.83 2.24
C PHE A 382 -14.16 -7.33 2.56
N LYS A 383 -15.28 -6.61 2.64
CA LYS A 383 -15.31 -5.20 3.07
C LYS A 383 -14.83 -5.04 4.52
N GLU A 384 -15.29 -5.89 5.43
CA GLU A 384 -14.94 -5.76 6.84
C GLU A 384 -13.46 -6.07 7.12
N VAL A 385 -12.85 -7.01 6.38
CA VAL A 385 -11.40 -7.25 6.44
C VAL A 385 -10.63 -5.98 6.03
N GLN A 386 -11.02 -5.35 4.93
CA GLN A 386 -10.37 -4.11 4.45
C GLN A 386 -10.57 -2.94 5.42
N ARG A 387 -11.74 -2.84 6.05
CA ARG A 387 -12.06 -1.79 7.01
C ARG A 387 -11.23 -1.93 8.28
N MET A 388 -11.30 -3.12 8.89
CA MET A 388 -10.71 -3.37 10.20
C MET A 388 -9.17 -3.47 10.15
N TYR A 389 -8.64 -3.96 9.03
CA TYR A 389 -7.22 -4.23 8.87
C TYR A 389 -6.72 -3.68 7.51
N PRO A 390 -6.70 -2.35 7.34
CA PRO A 390 -6.23 -1.76 6.09
C PRO A 390 -4.77 -2.12 5.83
N VAL A 391 -4.47 -2.54 4.60
CA VAL A 391 -3.13 -2.96 4.17
C VAL A 391 -2.09 -1.85 4.36
N SER A 392 -2.49 -0.59 4.19
CA SER A 392 -1.63 0.58 4.35
C SER A 392 -2.31 1.63 5.25
N PRO A 393 -2.15 1.51 6.59
CA PRO A 393 -2.92 2.29 7.56
C PRO A 393 -2.71 3.81 7.50
N VAL A 394 -1.56 4.29 7.02
CA VAL A 394 -1.25 5.72 6.85
C VAL A 394 -1.11 6.13 5.38
N GLY A 395 -1.15 5.17 4.46
CA GLY A 395 -0.93 5.43 3.04
C GLY A 395 0.42 6.10 2.74
N ASN A 396 0.57 6.57 1.51
CA ASN A 396 1.75 7.36 1.11
C ASN A 396 1.53 8.84 1.43
N THR A 397 2.51 9.47 2.07
CA THR A 397 2.47 10.89 2.46
C THR A 397 2.24 11.79 1.24
N HIS A 398 1.28 12.71 1.36
CA HIS A 398 1.03 13.81 0.41
C HIS A 398 1.85 15.05 0.78
N ARG A 399 1.87 16.06 -0.12
CA ARG A 399 2.53 17.34 0.12
C ARG A 399 1.69 18.49 -0.43
N ALA A 400 1.59 19.58 0.35
CA ALA A 400 0.95 20.81 -0.08
C ALA A 400 1.85 21.58 -1.04
N THR A 401 1.30 22.06 -2.17
CA THR A 401 2.02 22.83 -3.20
C THR A 401 1.89 24.34 -3.04
N ALA A 402 1.05 24.83 -2.13
CA ALA A 402 0.89 26.23 -1.78
C ALA A 402 0.38 26.37 -0.34
N ASP A 403 0.45 27.61 0.20
CA ASP A 403 -0.19 27.95 1.47
C ASP A 403 -1.71 27.77 1.38
N ASP A 404 -2.32 27.20 2.41
CA ASP A 404 -3.77 27.00 2.52
C ASP A 404 -4.27 27.31 3.93
N VAL A 405 -5.59 27.44 4.07
CA VAL A 405 -6.27 27.58 5.36
C VAL A 405 -7.45 26.60 5.41
N TYR A 406 -7.47 25.79 6.46
CA TYR A 406 -8.55 24.84 6.71
C TYR A 406 -9.02 24.94 8.17
N GLU A 407 -10.32 25.12 8.37
CA GLU A 407 -10.96 25.31 9.71
C GLU A 407 -10.27 26.37 10.60
N GLY A 408 -9.79 27.45 9.99
CA GLY A 408 -9.09 28.52 10.69
C GLY A 408 -7.61 28.22 11.01
N TYR A 409 -7.08 27.08 10.61
CA TYR A 409 -5.67 26.74 10.74
C TYR A 409 -4.90 26.98 9.45
N PHE A 410 -3.68 27.51 9.61
CA PHE A 410 -2.76 27.73 8.51
C PHE A 410 -1.99 26.46 8.16
N ILE A 411 -1.94 26.12 6.89
CA ILE A 411 -1.16 25.01 6.32
C ILE A 411 -0.09 25.60 5.40
N PRO A 412 1.18 25.61 5.81
CA PRO A 412 2.27 26.16 4.99
C PRO A 412 2.47 25.38 3.69
N ASN A 413 2.90 26.05 2.63
CA ASN A 413 3.43 25.39 1.43
C ASN A 413 4.55 24.42 1.80
N GLY A 414 4.58 23.27 1.16
CA GLY A 414 5.58 22.22 1.41
C GLY A 414 5.27 21.30 2.60
N THR A 415 4.17 21.54 3.33
CA THR A 415 3.72 20.68 4.43
C THR A 415 3.44 19.27 3.92
N SER A 416 4.01 18.28 4.58
CA SER A 416 3.65 16.87 4.42
C SER A 416 2.26 16.62 5.01
N VAL A 417 1.39 15.89 4.29
CA VAL A 417 0.02 15.60 4.73
C VAL A 417 -0.23 14.11 4.70
N ILE A 418 -0.58 13.55 5.83
CA ILE A 418 -0.84 12.12 6.05
C ILE A 418 -2.33 11.93 6.29
N GLY A 419 -3.00 11.19 5.41
CA GLY A 419 -4.35 10.69 5.67
C GLY A 419 -4.25 9.43 6.53
N ASN A 420 -4.68 9.50 7.78
CA ASN A 420 -4.69 8.34 8.67
C ASN A 420 -5.87 7.42 8.29
N ILE A 421 -5.63 6.54 7.32
CA ILE A 421 -6.63 5.60 6.77
C ILE A 421 -7.20 4.74 7.89
N TRP A 422 -6.35 4.31 8.84
CA TRP A 422 -6.82 3.52 9.98
C TRP A 422 -7.82 4.30 10.83
N ALA A 423 -7.53 5.55 11.17
CA ALA A 423 -8.45 6.40 11.94
C ALA A 423 -9.78 6.61 11.19
N VAL A 424 -9.72 6.88 9.89
CA VAL A 424 -10.90 7.06 9.02
C VAL A 424 -11.77 5.78 8.98
N LEU A 425 -11.17 4.61 8.85
CA LEU A 425 -11.88 3.33 8.81
C LEU A 425 -12.33 2.83 10.20
N HIS A 426 -11.87 3.47 11.27
CA HIS A 426 -12.28 3.19 12.65
C HIS A 426 -13.03 4.39 13.29
N ASP A 427 -13.52 5.31 12.48
CA ASP A 427 -14.30 6.45 12.95
C ASP A 427 -15.65 5.97 13.51
N PRO A 428 -15.94 6.20 14.82
CA PRO A 428 -17.19 5.77 15.43
C PRO A 428 -18.44 6.48 14.88
N GLU A 429 -18.28 7.66 14.26
CA GLU A 429 -19.37 8.35 13.58
C GLU A 429 -19.76 7.67 12.26
N ALA A 430 -18.76 7.07 11.56
CA ALA A 430 -18.98 6.36 10.31
C ALA A 430 -19.27 4.86 10.53
N TYR A 431 -18.64 4.23 11.53
CA TYR A 431 -18.73 2.79 11.78
C TYR A 431 -19.07 2.51 13.24
N ARG A 432 -20.29 2.05 13.51
CA ARG A 432 -20.70 1.65 14.86
C ARG A 432 -19.82 0.52 15.38
N ASP A 433 -19.38 0.58 16.66
CA ASP A 433 -18.47 -0.39 17.28
C ASP A 433 -17.24 -0.66 16.38
N PRO A 434 -16.41 0.37 16.08
CA PRO A 434 -15.42 0.30 15.00
C PRO A 434 -14.29 -0.72 15.26
N LEU A 435 -14.02 -1.09 16.50
CA LEU A 435 -13.01 -2.07 16.86
C LEU A 435 -13.54 -3.52 16.88
N LYS A 436 -14.82 -3.73 16.60
CA LYS A 436 -15.40 -5.07 16.48
C LYS A 436 -15.44 -5.52 15.03
N PHE A 437 -14.85 -6.69 14.73
CA PHE A 437 -14.98 -7.33 13.42
C PHE A 437 -16.42 -7.83 13.24
N ASN A 438 -17.18 -7.21 12.36
CA ASN A 438 -18.60 -7.49 12.18
C ASN A 438 -19.04 -7.25 10.72
N PRO A 439 -19.01 -8.29 9.86
CA PRO A 439 -19.50 -8.17 8.49
C PRO A 439 -20.98 -7.77 8.38
N ASP A 440 -21.82 -8.12 9.38
CA ASP A 440 -23.25 -7.83 9.34
C ASP A 440 -23.55 -6.32 9.24
N ARG A 441 -22.57 -5.43 9.54
CA ARG A 441 -22.71 -3.98 9.34
C ARG A 441 -22.96 -3.59 7.89
N PHE A 442 -22.52 -4.42 6.94
CA PHE A 442 -22.73 -4.22 5.49
C PHE A 442 -23.93 -4.98 4.94
N MET A 443 -24.68 -5.71 5.81
CA MET A 443 -25.87 -6.47 5.43
C MET A 443 -27.18 -5.73 5.73
N VAL A 444 -27.10 -4.48 6.19
CA VAL A 444 -28.26 -3.63 6.43
C VAL A 444 -28.74 -2.98 5.12
N LYS A 445 -29.91 -2.31 5.14
CA LYS A 445 -30.46 -1.61 3.96
C LYS A 445 -29.48 -0.54 3.48
N ASP A 446 -29.45 -0.27 2.19
CA ASP A 446 -28.51 0.68 1.55
C ASP A 446 -28.46 2.06 2.23
N SER A 447 -29.62 2.56 2.69
CA SER A 447 -29.71 3.85 3.40
C SER A 447 -29.06 3.86 4.80
N GLU A 448 -28.77 2.70 5.36
CA GLU A 448 -28.22 2.50 6.70
C GLU A 448 -26.80 1.91 6.66
N GLN A 449 -26.31 1.59 5.46
CA GLN A 449 -24.95 1.05 5.30
C GLN A 449 -23.90 2.10 5.62
N PRO A 450 -22.83 1.70 6.36
CA PRO A 450 -21.68 2.58 6.52
C PRO A 450 -20.98 2.79 5.18
N PRO A 451 -20.12 3.82 5.06
CA PRO A 451 -19.32 4.03 3.85
C PRO A 451 -18.54 2.78 3.45
N SER A 452 -18.44 2.51 2.14
CA SER A 452 -17.60 1.40 1.68
C SER A 452 -16.13 1.66 2.02
N PRO A 453 -15.42 0.70 2.65
CA PRO A 453 -13.99 0.85 2.96
C PRO A 453 -13.13 1.15 1.75
N GLU A 454 -13.53 0.73 0.56
CA GLU A 454 -12.84 0.97 -0.70
C GLU A 454 -12.71 2.46 -1.08
N LEU A 455 -13.49 3.32 -0.44
CA LEU A 455 -13.38 4.77 -0.62
C LEU A 455 -12.10 5.33 0.02
N TYR A 456 -11.57 4.64 1.04
CA TYR A 456 -10.44 5.13 1.84
C TYR A 456 -9.25 4.17 1.86
N ALA A 457 -9.48 2.86 1.87
CA ALA A 457 -8.43 1.84 1.98
C ALA A 457 -7.38 1.88 0.85
N PHE A 458 -7.75 2.44 -0.30
CA PHE A 458 -6.89 2.61 -1.46
C PHE A 458 -6.29 4.02 -1.61
N GLY A 459 -6.36 4.85 -0.57
CA GLY A 459 -5.87 6.23 -0.59
C GLY A 459 -6.85 7.20 -1.23
N PHE A 460 -6.40 8.43 -1.53
CA PHE A 460 -7.24 9.59 -1.78
C PHE A 460 -6.93 10.32 -3.10
N GLY A 461 -7.96 10.94 -3.67
CA GLY A 461 -7.88 11.92 -4.73
C GLY A 461 -7.13 11.45 -5.96
N ARG A 462 -6.31 12.33 -6.52
CA ARG A 462 -5.53 12.04 -7.73
C ARG A 462 -4.47 10.95 -7.51
N ARG A 463 -4.16 10.63 -6.25
CA ARG A 463 -3.17 9.63 -5.84
C ARG A 463 -3.77 8.30 -5.39
N ILE A 464 -5.09 8.11 -5.55
CA ILE A 464 -5.75 6.83 -5.28
C ILE A 464 -5.02 5.68 -5.98
N CYS A 465 -4.98 4.50 -5.35
CA CYS A 465 -4.30 3.32 -5.89
C CYS A 465 -4.78 2.99 -7.32
N PRO A 466 -3.88 2.99 -8.31
CA PRO A 466 -4.26 2.71 -9.68
C PRO A 466 -4.53 1.23 -9.96
N GLY A 467 -4.03 0.33 -9.10
CA GLY A 467 -4.20 -1.12 -9.21
C GLY A 467 -5.40 -1.66 -8.43
N LYS A 468 -6.25 -0.80 -7.82
CA LYS A 468 -7.32 -1.25 -6.93
C LYS A 468 -8.27 -2.28 -7.55
N HIS A 469 -8.59 -2.15 -8.82
CA HIS A 469 -9.54 -3.04 -9.50
C HIS A 469 -9.00 -4.46 -9.62
N LEU A 470 -7.73 -4.61 -10.01
CA LEU A 470 -7.09 -5.93 -10.05
C LEU A 470 -6.92 -6.52 -8.64
N ALA A 471 -6.53 -5.69 -7.66
CA ALA A 471 -6.39 -6.12 -6.27
C ALA A 471 -7.72 -6.64 -5.70
N LEU A 472 -8.83 -5.92 -5.94
CA LEU A 472 -10.17 -6.32 -5.49
C LEU A 472 -10.61 -7.65 -6.12
N GLU A 473 -10.41 -7.84 -7.42
CA GLU A 473 -10.77 -9.08 -8.13
C GLU A 473 -9.92 -10.27 -7.63
N THR A 474 -8.61 -10.08 -7.55
CA THR A 474 -7.66 -11.11 -7.12
C THR A 474 -7.92 -11.60 -5.69
N THR A 475 -8.08 -10.66 -4.77
CA THR A 475 -8.23 -10.98 -3.35
C THR A 475 -9.62 -11.52 -3.03
N TRP A 476 -10.66 -10.96 -3.66
CA TRP A 476 -12.02 -11.47 -3.51
C TRP A 476 -12.13 -12.94 -3.93
N LEU A 477 -11.61 -13.28 -5.12
CA LEU A 477 -11.69 -14.65 -5.64
C LEU A 477 -10.91 -15.64 -4.76
N ALA A 478 -9.71 -15.26 -4.30
CA ALA A 478 -8.93 -16.11 -3.42
C ALA A 478 -9.67 -16.42 -2.10
N ILE A 479 -10.29 -15.41 -1.48
CA ILE A 479 -11.06 -15.56 -0.24
C ILE A 479 -12.33 -16.39 -0.50
N ALA A 480 -13.03 -16.14 -1.61
CA ALA A 480 -14.23 -16.89 -2.00
C ALA A 480 -13.91 -18.38 -2.15
N CYS A 481 -12.85 -18.72 -2.87
CA CYS A 481 -12.46 -20.11 -3.10
C CYS A 481 -11.96 -20.80 -1.82
N LEU A 482 -11.21 -20.09 -0.97
CA LEU A 482 -10.79 -20.62 0.34
C LEU A 482 -12.00 -20.95 1.22
N LEU A 483 -12.96 -20.04 1.33
CA LEU A 483 -14.20 -20.29 2.10
C LEU A 483 -15.10 -21.35 1.46
N ALA A 484 -15.16 -21.45 0.14
CA ALA A 484 -15.92 -22.49 -0.51
C ALA A 484 -15.36 -23.89 -0.26
N THR A 485 -14.04 -24.00 -0.08
CA THR A 485 -13.37 -25.31 -0.04
C THR A 485 -12.84 -25.71 1.34
N CYS A 486 -12.59 -24.76 2.24
CA CYS A 486 -11.87 -25.01 3.50
C CYS A 486 -12.61 -24.49 4.73
N ASP A 487 -12.47 -25.22 5.83
CA ASP A 487 -12.60 -24.73 7.20
C ASP A 487 -11.24 -24.21 7.65
N ILE A 488 -11.19 -22.96 8.12
CA ILE A 488 -9.97 -22.28 8.56
C ILE A 488 -10.08 -22.07 10.07
N SER A 489 -9.13 -22.58 10.83
CA SER A 489 -9.16 -22.48 12.30
C SER A 489 -7.76 -22.33 12.87
N ARG A 490 -7.71 -21.92 14.12
CA ARG A 490 -6.45 -21.88 14.86
C ARG A 490 -5.93 -23.30 15.13
N PRO A 491 -4.61 -23.47 15.35
CA PRO A 491 -4.04 -24.76 15.74
C PRO A 491 -4.70 -25.34 17.00
N HIS A 492 -4.67 -26.66 17.12
CA HIS A 492 -5.14 -27.35 18.34
C HIS A 492 -4.38 -26.85 19.57
N GLY A 493 -5.10 -26.60 20.66
CA GLY A 493 -4.52 -26.11 21.92
C GLY A 493 -4.27 -24.60 21.98
N ALA A 494 -4.51 -23.86 20.87
CA ALA A 494 -4.49 -22.41 20.93
C ALA A 494 -5.64 -21.89 21.82
N ASP A 495 -5.38 -20.80 22.54
CA ASP A 495 -6.39 -20.19 23.40
C ASP A 495 -7.60 -19.71 22.57
N SER A 496 -8.71 -20.42 22.72
CA SER A 496 -9.95 -20.12 21.97
C SER A 496 -10.56 -18.76 22.32
N LYS A 497 -10.16 -18.14 23.42
CA LYS A 497 -10.67 -16.84 23.88
C LYS A 497 -9.77 -15.66 23.50
N LYS A 498 -8.58 -15.92 22.95
CA LYS A 498 -7.68 -14.84 22.53
C LYS A 498 -8.30 -14.13 21.32
N GLU A 499 -8.76 -12.89 21.53
CA GLU A 499 -9.20 -11.99 20.48
C GLU A 499 -7.99 -11.40 19.73
N ILE A 500 -8.20 -11.03 18.47
CA ILE A 500 -7.20 -10.33 17.67
C ILE A 500 -7.06 -8.91 18.21
N HIS A 501 -5.85 -8.53 18.57
CA HIS A 501 -5.56 -7.14 18.86
C HIS A 501 -5.14 -6.42 17.56
N PRO A 502 -5.91 -5.42 17.09
CA PRO A 502 -5.73 -4.85 15.74
C PRO A 502 -4.42 -4.09 15.56
N ILE A 503 -3.64 -3.90 16.61
CA ILE A 503 -2.36 -3.20 16.58
C ILE A 503 -1.20 -4.18 16.79
N THR A 504 -1.20 -4.93 17.89
CA THR A 504 -0.03 -5.74 18.30
C THR A 504 0.10 -7.06 17.53
N ASP A 505 -0.98 -7.57 16.98
CA ASP A 505 -0.95 -8.80 16.18
C ASP A 505 -0.61 -8.54 14.70
N PHE A 506 -0.17 -7.32 14.38
CA PHE A 506 0.24 -6.90 13.03
C PHE A 506 1.64 -6.26 13.04
N THR A 507 2.30 -6.30 11.88
CA THR A 507 3.61 -5.63 11.66
C THR A 507 3.43 -4.12 11.55
N ILE A 508 4.53 -3.38 11.66
CA ILE A 508 4.57 -1.93 11.46
C ILE A 508 5.25 -1.65 10.11
N GLY A 509 4.71 -0.73 9.31
CA GLY A 509 5.29 -0.32 8.03
C GLY A 509 4.28 0.33 7.10
N LEU A 510 4.71 0.60 5.87
CA LEU A 510 3.83 1.08 4.79
C LEU A 510 2.79 0.01 4.43
N THR A 511 3.24 -1.23 4.31
CA THR A 511 2.38 -2.42 4.16
C THR A 511 2.41 -3.21 5.47
N VAL A 512 1.22 -3.51 5.99
CA VAL A 512 1.02 -4.17 7.28
C VAL A 512 0.58 -5.60 7.04
N HIS A 513 1.22 -6.55 7.72
CA HIS A 513 0.92 -7.98 7.67
C HIS A 513 0.55 -8.49 9.06
N PRO A 514 -0.24 -9.58 9.18
CA PRO A 514 -0.34 -10.29 10.44
C PRO A 514 1.05 -10.72 10.94
N GLN A 515 1.27 -10.66 12.26
CA GLN A 515 2.44 -11.29 12.86
C GLN A 515 2.47 -12.78 12.51
N PRO A 516 3.62 -13.45 12.50
CA PRO A 516 3.69 -14.87 12.18
C PRO A 516 2.68 -15.69 12.98
N PHE A 517 1.85 -16.47 12.27
CA PHE A 517 0.80 -17.32 12.84
C PHE A 517 0.73 -18.65 12.11
N ASN A 518 0.39 -19.69 12.84
CA ASN A 518 0.08 -20.99 12.26
C ASN A 518 -1.43 -21.16 12.14
N VAL A 519 -1.89 -21.91 11.16
CA VAL A 519 -3.30 -22.06 10.86
C VAL A 519 -3.64 -23.50 10.49
N ARG A 520 -4.78 -23.98 10.95
CA ARG A 520 -5.32 -25.25 10.51
C ARG A 520 -6.30 -25.00 9.38
N ILE A 521 -6.01 -25.56 8.23
CA ILE A 521 -6.84 -25.51 7.02
C ILE A 521 -7.27 -26.93 6.71
N ILE A 522 -8.59 -27.17 6.62
CA ILE A 522 -9.13 -28.49 6.37
C ILE A 522 -10.15 -28.39 5.22
N PRO A 523 -10.11 -29.29 4.23
CA PRO A 523 -11.16 -29.36 3.22
C PRO A 523 -12.52 -29.64 3.87
N ARG A 524 -13.54 -28.84 3.56
CA ARG A 524 -14.89 -28.97 4.14
C ARG A 524 -15.53 -30.32 3.84
N THR A 525 -15.24 -30.88 2.68
CA THR A 525 -15.77 -32.16 2.22
C THR A 525 -14.76 -32.86 1.31
N PRO A 526 -14.91 -34.21 1.08
CA PRO A 526 -14.10 -34.90 0.06
C PRO A 526 -14.24 -34.28 -1.35
N THR A 527 -15.40 -33.72 -1.67
CA THR A 527 -15.64 -33.03 -2.94
C THR A 527 -14.88 -31.72 -2.99
N ALA A 528 -14.85 -30.95 -1.90
CA ALA A 528 -14.05 -29.74 -1.80
C ALA A 528 -12.56 -30.02 -2.02
N LEU A 529 -12.01 -31.10 -1.45
CA LEU A 529 -10.63 -31.52 -1.72
C LEU A 529 -10.38 -31.85 -3.20
N LYS A 530 -11.34 -32.48 -3.88
CA LYS A 530 -11.24 -32.71 -5.33
C LYS A 530 -11.26 -31.41 -6.12
N LEU A 531 -12.12 -30.46 -5.75
CA LEU A 531 -12.15 -29.14 -6.38
C LEU A 531 -10.84 -28.38 -6.19
N MET A 532 -10.24 -28.43 -4.99
CA MET A 532 -8.92 -27.84 -4.75
C MET A 532 -7.83 -28.45 -5.65
N LYS A 533 -7.85 -29.76 -5.86
CA LYS A 533 -6.86 -30.47 -6.69
C LYS A 533 -7.06 -30.26 -8.19
N ASN A 534 -8.31 -30.13 -8.64
CA ASN A 534 -8.63 -30.02 -10.06
C ASN A 534 -8.65 -28.57 -10.56
N GLY A 535 -8.94 -27.60 -9.68
CA GLY A 535 -9.08 -26.19 -10.04
C GLY A 535 -10.28 -25.93 -10.96
N TYR A 536 -10.19 -24.83 -11.72
CA TYR A 536 -11.16 -24.50 -12.77
C TYR A 536 -10.92 -25.33 -14.03
N PRO A 537 -11.97 -25.68 -14.81
CA PRO A 537 -11.82 -26.32 -16.11
C PRO A 537 -10.93 -25.51 -17.05
N SER A 538 -10.18 -26.18 -17.91
CA SER A 538 -9.26 -25.52 -18.85
C SER A 538 -9.99 -24.64 -19.89
N GLU A 539 -11.28 -24.88 -20.10
CA GLU A 539 -12.14 -24.09 -21.00
C GLU A 539 -12.49 -22.71 -20.43
N ASP A 540 -12.40 -22.54 -19.10
CA ASP A 540 -12.70 -21.28 -18.39
C ASP A 540 -11.45 -20.42 -18.15
N MET A 541 -10.25 -20.88 -18.57
CA MET A 541 -8.95 -20.26 -18.25
C MET A 541 -8.29 -19.56 -19.45
#